data_b7abf6f8a085afffb347055d719f9612
#
_entry.id   b7abf6f8a085afffb347055d719f9612
#
_cell.length_a   1.000
_cell.length_b   1.000
_cell.length_c   1.000
_cell.angle_alpha   90.00
_cell.angle_beta   90.00
_cell.angle_gamma   90.00
#
_symmetry.space_group_name_H-M   'P 1'
#
loop_
_entity.id
_entity.type
_entity.pdbx_description
1 polymer ?
#
loop_
_entity_poly.entity_id
_entity_poly.type
_entity_poly.pdbx_seq_one_letter_code
_entity_poly.pdbx_strand_id
1 'polypeptide(L)'
;GLPKKAETYGNWEKDGLDGHIGGHYLTALAIHYAATGNLECKKRMDYMVSEFARVQQANGDGSICGFPNSKKFAEEIRKGNVGIVWNYWVAWYNMHKTYAGLRDAWLYGKNEKAKKIFLKFCDWGVDVISNLDDRQMERMLDNEFGGMNEVYADAWQMTGNPKYLDTAKRFSHCLLYTSDA
;
A
#
# COMPACT_ATOMS: atom_id res chain seq x y z
N GLY A 1 7.48 10.36 -12.39
CA GLY A 1 8.19 9.65 -11.31
C GLY A 1 9.69 9.96 -11.31
N LEU A 2 10.38 9.49 -10.30
CA LEU A 2 11.84 9.65 -10.20
C LEU A 2 12.55 8.56 -11.02
N PRO A 3 13.75 8.82 -11.54
CA PRO A 3 14.54 7.80 -12.20
C PRO A 3 14.92 6.68 -11.21
N LYS A 4 15.01 5.44 -11.70
CA LYS A 4 15.52 4.32 -10.93
C LYS A 4 16.96 4.59 -10.48
N LYS A 5 17.29 4.24 -9.25
CA LYS A 5 18.66 4.33 -8.70
C LYS A 5 19.48 3.06 -8.97
N ALA A 6 18.79 1.93 -9.17
CA ALA A 6 19.36 0.63 -9.45
C ALA A 6 18.37 -0.21 -10.25
N GLU A 7 18.85 -1.27 -10.87
CA GLU A 7 18.00 -2.29 -11.46
C GLU A 7 17.17 -3.00 -10.39
N THR A 8 15.98 -3.46 -10.79
CA THR A 8 15.13 -4.28 -9.92
C THR A 8 15.76 -5.65 -9.68
N TYR A 9 15.43 -6.28 -8.56
CA TYR A 9 15.71 -7.70 -8.38
C TYR A 9 15.04 -8.49 -9.50
N GLY A 10 15.57 -9.66 -9.81
CA GLY A 10 14.96 -10.57 -10.78
C GLY A 10 13.63 -11.16 -10.29
N ASN A 11 13.07 -12.06 -11.06
CA ASN A 11 11.81 -12.75 -10.76
C ASN A 11 10.64 -11.77 -10.60
N TRP A 12 9.80 -11.98 -9.62
CA TRP A 12 8.54 -11.26 -9.40
C TRP A 12 8.69 -9.74 -9.31
N GLU A 13 9.81 -9.24 -8.76
CA GLU A 13 10.11 -7.80 -8.74
C GLU A 13 10.30 -7.19 -10.14
N LYS A 14 10.60 -8.01 -11.15
CA LYS A 14 10.71 -7.59 -12.54
C LYS A 14 9.43 -7.84 -13.33
N ASP A 15 8.59 -8.75 -12.85
CA ASP A 15 7.44 -9.29 -13.59
C ASP A 15 6.10 -8.71 -13.08
N GLY A 16 6.11 -7.50 -12.50
CA GLY A 16 4.90 -6.76 -12.10
C GLY A 16 4.69 -6.58 -10.60
N LEU A 17 5.54 -7.19 -9.75
CA LEU A 17 5.53 -6.95 -8.30
C LEU A 17 6.62 -5.96 -7.85
N ASP A 18 7.04 -5.08 -8.76
CA ASP A 18 8.04 -4.06 -8.44
C ASP A 18 7.68 -3.29 -7.16
N GLY A 19 8.55 -3.37 -6.16
CA GLY A 19 8.40 -2.64 -4.89
C GLY A 19 7.86 -3.44 -3.71
N HIS A 20 7.29 -4.64 -3.89
CA HIS A 20 6.74 -5.40 -2.76
C HIS A 20 7.83 -5.87 -1.77
N ILE A 21 9.01 -6.27 -2.26
CA ILE A 21 10.16 -6.60 -1.39
C ILE A 21 10.55 -5.39 -0.54
N GLY A 22 10.48 -4.18 -1.09
CA GLY A 22 10.74 -2.94 -0.35
C GLY A 22 9.84 -2.78 0.88
N GLY A 23 8.54 -3.05 0.73
CA GLY A 23 7.59 -3.05 1.84
C GLY A 23 7.93 -4.09 2.91
N HIS A 24 8.17 -5.33 2.52
CA HIS A 24 8.58 -6.40 3.43
C HIS A 24 9.90 -6.08 4.16
N TYR A 25 10.87 -5.54 3.45
CA TYR A 25 12.16 -5.17 4.03
C TYR A 25 12.00 -4.06 5.06
N LEU A 26 11.13 -3.07 4.80
CA LEU A 26 10.85 -2.00 5.75
C LEU A 26 10.21 -2.54 7.03
N THR A 27 9.23 -3.45 6.93
CA THR A 27 8.66 -4.19 8.07
C THR A 27 9.75 -4.93 8.86
N ALA A 28 10.60 -5.69 8.17
CA ALA A 28 11.66 -6.46 8.81
C ALA A 28 12.65 -5.56 9.58
N LEU A 29 13.04 -4.43 9.00
CA LEU A 29 13.92 -3.45 9.66
C LEU A 29 13.28 -2.86 10.93
N ALA A 30 11.99 -2.50 10.84
CA ALA A 30 11.26 -1.91 11.97
C ALA A 30 11.11 -2.90 13.13
N ILE A 31 10.70 -4.13 12.84
CA ILE A 31 10.52 -5.19 13.86
C ILE A 31 11.87 -5.59 14.44
N HIS A 32 12.91 -5.76 13.61
CA HIS A 32 14.23 -6.12 14.10
C HIS A 32 14.81 -5.03 15.01
N TYR A 33 14.66 -3.76 14.63
CA TYR A 33 15.08 -2.65 15.49
C TYR A 33 14.32 -2.66 16.81
N ALA A 34 13.01 -2.84 16.81
CA ALA A 34 12.20 -2.88 18.02
C ALA A 34 12.60 -4.02 18.96
N ALA A 35 12.95 -5.18 18.40
CA ALA A 35 13.32 -6.36 19.16
C ALA A 35 14.75 -6.32 19.74
N THR A 36 15.68 -5.67 19.04
CA THR A 36 17.13 -5.76 19.34
C THR A 36 17.83 -4.44 19.65
N GLY A 37 17.18 -3.31 19.33
CA GLY A 37 17.84 -1.99 19.40
C GLY A 37 18.90 -1.75 18.32
N ASN A 38 18.97 -2.58 17.27
CA ASN A 38 20.02 -2.49 16.25
C ASN A 38 19.94 -1.17 15.47
N LEU A 39 20.94 -0.30 15.68
CA LEU A 39 20.97 1.04 15.07
C LEU A 39 21.19 1.03 13.56
N GLU A 40 21.80 -0.01 13.00
CA GLU A 40 21.94 -0.12 11.53
C GLU A 40 20.57 -0.39 10.89
N CYS A 41 19.73 -1.23 11.51
CA CYS A 41 18.34 -1.42 11.06
C CYS A 41 17.54 -0.11 11.15
N LYS A 42 17.70 0.64 12.24
CA LYS A 42 17.07 1.96 12.38
C LYS A 42 17.50 2.92 11.29
N LYS A 43 18.78 3.03 11.00
CA LYS A 43 19.35 3.88 9.95
C LYS A 43 18.80 3.52 8.57
N ARG A 44 18.76 2.22 8.24
CA ARG A 44 18.22 1.76 6.95
C ARG A 44 16.72 2.02 6.83
N MET A 45 15.95 1.79 7.90
CA MET A 45 14.53 2.11 7.96
C MET A 45 14.29 3.60 7.71
N ASP A 46 15.00 4.48 8.42
CA ASP A 46 14.86 5.93 8.28
C ASP A 46 15.24 6.42 6.87
N TYR A 47 16.26 5.81 6.26
CA TYR A 47 16.64 6.07 4.88
C TYR A 47 15.50 5.68 3.91
N MET A 48 14.93 4.47 4.04
CA MET A 48 13.84 4.01 3.17
C MET A 48 12.60 4.89 3.30
N VAL A 49 12.21 5.24 4.52
CA VAL A 49 11.08 6.16 4.76
C VAL A 49 11.34 7.51 4.08
N SER A 50 12.57 8.00 4.11
CA SER A 50 12.93 9.26 3.44
C SER A 50 12.85 9.15 1.92
N GLU A 51 13.23 8.02 1.34
CA GLU A 51 13.10 7.75 -0.09
C GLU A 51 11.62 7.62 -0.50
N PHE A 52 10.79 6.93 0.27
CA PHE A 52 9.35 6.87 0.02
C PHE A 52 8.69 8.25 0.08
N ALA A 53 9.08 9.09 1.04
CA ALA A 53 8.59 10.47 1.10
C ALA A 53 8.99 11.27 -0.14
N ARG A 54 10.22 11.09 -0.64
CA ARG A 54 10.72 11.74 -1.86
C ARG A 54 9.94 11.28 -3.10
N VAL A 55 9.66 9.98 -3.21
CA VAL A 55 8.83 9.42 -4.29
C VAL A 55 7.42 9.96 -4.23
N GLN A 56 6.78 9.96 -3.05
CA GLN A 56 5.43 10.48 -2.86
C GLN A 56 5.33 11.96 -3.23
N GLN A 57 6.32 12.76 -2.86
CA GLN A 57 6.40 14.17 -3.24
C GLN A 57 6.53 14.35 -4.75
N ALA A 58 7.38 13.56 -5.41
CA ALA A 58 7.57 13.63 -6.86
C ALA A 58 6.36 13.15 -7.66
N ASN A 59 5.57 12.21 -7.13
CA ASN A 59 4.32 11.77 -7.73
C ASN A 59 3.23 12.84 -7.63
N GLY A 60 3.21 13.63 -6.56
CA GLY A 60 2.34 14.78 -6.35
C GLY A 60 0.93 14.42 -5.89
N ASP A 61 0.46 13.20 -6.11
CA ASP A 61 -0.90 12.72 -5.84
C ASP A 61 -1.05 11.94 -4.52
N GLY A 62 0.03 11.70 -3.81
CA GLY A 62 0.03 10.92 -2.57
C GLY A 62 0.43 9.46 -2.73
N SER A 63 0.55 8.96 -3.96
CA SER A 63 0.89 7.55 -4.24
C SER A 63 2.34 7.20 -3.99
N ILE A 64 2.54 5.92 -3.62
CA ILE A 64 3.86 5.27 -3.53
C ILE A 64 3.69 3.88 -4.14
N CYS A 65 3.60 3.81 -5.47
CA CYS A 65 3.43 2.54 -6.17
C CYS A 65 4.72 2.19 -6.91
N GLY A 66 5.20 0.96 -6.76
CA GLY A 66 6.40 0.48 -7.41
C GLY A 66 6.17 -0.10 -8.80
N PHE A 67 5.00 -0.69 -9.06
CA PHE A 67 4.70 -1.38 -10.31
C PHE A 67 4.51 -0.41 -11.49
N PRO A 68 4.82 -0.85 -12.72
CA PRO A 68 4.74 -0.02 -13.92
C PRO A 68 3.32 0.48 -14.20
N ASN A 69 3.20 1.68 -14.74
CA ASN A 69 1.91 2.29 -15.15
C ASN A 69 0.87 2.43 -14.01
N SER A 70 1.30 2.52 -12.77
CA SER A 70 0.42 2.68 -11.60
C SER A 70 -0.51 3.90 -11.68
N LYS A 71 -0.11 4.97 -12.34
CA LYS A 71 -0.98 6.14 -12.59
C LYS A 71 -2.18 5.76 -13.47
N LYS A 72 -1.92 5.07 -14.58
CA LYS A 72 -2.99 4.59 -15.47
C LYS A 72 -3.92 3.63 -14.73
N PHE A 73 -3.38 2.73 -13.92
CA PHE A 73 -4.17 1.84 -13.06
C PHE A 73 -5.17 2.63 -12.20
N ALA A 74 -4.68 3.62 -11.46
CA ALA A 74 -5.52 4.44 -10.60
C ALA A 74 -6.55 5.29 -11.38
N GLU A 75 -6.15 5.87 -12.52
CA GLU A 75 -7.05 6.64 -13.37
C GLU A 75 -8.22 5.81 -13.91
N GLU A 76 -7.96 4.58 -14.35
CA GLU A 76 -9.01 3.70 -14.85
C GLU A 76 -9.97 3.25 -13.75
N ILE A 77 -9.46 2.96 -12.54
CA ILE A 77 -10.32 2.63 -11.40
C ILE A 77 -11.21 3.83 -11.03
N ARG A 78 -10.67 5.06 -10.95
CA ARG A 78 -11.48 6.27 -10.71
C ARG A 78 -12.62 6.46 -11.71
N LYS A 79 -12.44 6.01 -12.95
CA LYS A 79 -13.48 6.04 -13.99
C LYS A 79 -14.49 4.89 -13.86
N GLY A 80 -14.32 3.97 -12.91
CA GLY A 80 -15.15 2.78 -12.75
C GLY A 80 -14.73 1.60 -13.63
N ASN A 81 -13.61 1.72 -14.37
CA ASN A 81 -13.08 0.62 -15.18
C ASN A 81 -12.24 -0.35 -14.32
N VAL A 82 -12.91 -1.03 -13.41
CA VAL A 82 -12.25 -1.96 -12.47
C VAL A 82 -11.65 -3.20 -13.15
N GLY A 83 -12.07 -3.52 -14.38
CA GLY A 83 -11.47 -4.60 -15.17
C GLY A 83 -9.97 -4.41 -15.45
N ILE A 84 -9.44 -3.21 -15.25
CA ILE A 84 -8.01 -2.93 -15.39
C ILE A 84 -7.13 -3.79 -14.46
N VAL A 85 -7.65 -4.23 -13.31
CA VAL A 85 -6.88 -5.03 -12.33
C VAL A 85 -6.33 -6.33 -12.94
N TRP A 86 -7.07 -6.94 -13.88
CA TRP A 86 -6.64 -8.17 -14.58
C TRP A 86 -5.42 -7.97 -15.51
N ASN A 87 -5.07 -6.71 -15.84
CA ASN A 87 -3.87 -6.39 -16.60
C ASN A 87 -2.63 -6.24 -15.71
N TYR A 88 -2.82 -6.30 -14.40
CA TYR A 88 -1.78 -6.24 -13.39
C TYR A 88 -1.89 -7.49 -12.53
N TRP A 89 -0.82 -8.14 -12.25
CA TRP A 89 -0.87 -9.42 -11.53
C TRP A 89 -1.64 -9.26 -10.20
N VAL A 90 -1.07 -8.59 -9.21
CA VAL A 90 -1.69 -8.36 -7.89
C VAL A 90 -1.29 -6.96 -7.36
N ALA A 91 -1.87 -5.93 -7.96
CA ALA A 91 -1.51 -4.53 -7.70
C ALA A 91 -1.81 -4.10 -6.27
N TRP A 92 -2.97 -4.47 -5.73
CA TRP A 92 -3.35 -4.13 -4.36
C TRP A 92 -2.47 -4.86 -3.34
N TYR A 93 -2.12 -6.12 -3.58
CA TYR A 93 -1.16 -6.86 -2.75
C TYR A 93 0.21 -6.16 -2.74
N ASN A 94 0.70 -5.74 -3.88
CA ASN A 94 1.96 -5.01 -3.98
C ASN A 94 1.93 -3.73 -3.13
N MET A 95 0.90 -2.91 -3.31
CA MET A 95 0.72 -1.68 -2.54
C MET A 95 0.58 -1.95 -1.04
N HIS A 96 -0.17 -3.01 -0.67
CA HIS A 96 -0.33 -3.42 0.73
C HIS A 96 1.01 -3.58 1.44
N LYS A 97 2.03 -4.14 0.79
CA LYS A 97 3.35 -4.32 1.42
C LYS A 97 4.02 -2.98 1.75
N THR A 98 3.84 -1.99 0.90
CA THR A 98 4.32 -0.62 1.17
C THR A 98 3.54 0.03 2.32
N TYR A 99 2.21 -0.11 2.34
CA TYR A 99 1.37 0.36 3.45
C TYR A 99 1.81 -0.28 4.77
N ALA A 100 1.89 -1.60 4.82
CA ALA A 100 2.28 -2.36 6.03
C ALA A 100 3.68 -1.94 6.51
N GLY A 101 4.65 -1.82 5.61
CA GLY A 101 6.00 -1.40 5.95
C GLY A 101 6.05 0.01 6.55
N LEU A 102 5.27 0.94 6.03
CA LEU A 102 5.17 2.30 6.57
C LEU A 102 4.49 2.33 7.94
N ARG A 103 3.40 1.55 8.12
CA ARG A 103 2.76 1.38 9.42
C ARG A 103 3.75 0.85 10.45
N ASP A 104 4.51 -0.19 10.11
CA ASP A 104 5.46 -0.83 11.01
C ASP A 104 6.64 0.08 11.34
N ALA A 105 7.13 0.85 10.37
CA ALA A 105 8.18 1.85 10.59
C ALA A 105 7.73 2.93 11.59
N TRP A 106 6.45 3.30 11.61
CA TRP A 106 5.90 4.17 12.63
C TRP A 106 5.69 3.42 13.95
N LEU A 107 4.96 2.30 13.94
CA LEU A 107 4.50 1.62 15.16
C LEU A 107 5.68 1.06 15.96
N TYR A 108 6.56 0.34 15.31
CA TYR A 108 7.73 -0.31 15.92
C TYR A 108 8.99 0.54 15.85
N GLY A 109 9.21 1.19 14.72
CA GLY A 109 10.39 2.01 14.47
C GLY A 109 10.32 3.44 15.04
N LYS A 110 9.15 3.87 15.54
CA LYS A 110 8.89 5.22 16.08
C LYS A 110 9.21 6.34 15.09
N ASN A 111 9.00 6.08 13.78
CA ASN A 111 9.26 7.05 12.73
C ASN A 111 7.99 7.84 12.38
N GLU A 112 7.86 9.07 12.89
CA GLU A 112 6.70 9.93 12.66
C GLU A 112 6.54 10.38 11.20
N LYS A 113 7.63 10.40 10.42
CA LYS A 113 7.54 10.66 8.98
C LYS A 113 6.82 9.51 8.27
N ALA A 114 7.06 8.26 8.69
CA ALA A 114 6.39 7.09 8.12
C ALA A 114 4.86 7.18 8.31
N LYS A 115 4.38 7.59 9.49
CA LYS A 115 2.95 7.84 9.74
C LYS A 115 2.37 8.85 8.76
N LYS A 116 3.05 9.99 8.56
CA LYS A 116 2.57 11.05 7.67
C LYS A 116 2.42 10.59 6.22
N ILE A 117 3.43 9.89 5.70
CA ILE A 117 3.38 9.40 4.32
C ILE A 117 2.43 8.21 4.16
N PHE A 118 2.29 7.36 5.18
CA PHE A 118 1.28 6.30 5.24
C PHE A 118 -0.13 6.86 5.11
N LEU A 119 -0.50 7.83 5.94
CA LEU A 119 -1.84 8.42 5.92
C LEU A 119 -2.13 9.13 4.59
N LYS A 120 -1.14 9.83 4.04
CA LYS A 120 -1.28 10.45 2.72
C LYS A 120 -1.46 9.42 1.60
N PHE A 121 -0.81 8.27 1.71
CA PHE A 121 -1.02 7.16 0.78
C PHE A 121 -2.39 6.51 0.98
N CYS A 122 -2.88 6.39 2.22
CA CYS A 122 -4.26 5.97 2.52
C CYS A 122 -5.28 6.90 1.87
N ASP A 123 -5.08 8.22 1.97
CA ASP A 123 -5.98 9.21 1.35
C ASP A 123 -6.03 9.06 -0.18
N TRP A 124 -4.89 8.80 -0.80
CA TRP A 124 -4.84 8.49 -2.23
C TRP A 124 -5.67 7.25 -2.59
N GLY A 125 -5.56 6.16 -1.84
CA GLY A 125 -6.33 4.94 -2.12
C GLY A 125 -7.83 5.11 -1.85
N VAL A 126 -8.22 5.90 -0.82
CA VAL A 126 -9.62 6.31 -0.62
C VAL A 126 -10.16 7.03 -1.85
N ASP A 127 -9.40 7.98 -2.39
CA ASP A 127 -9.76 8.74 -3.58
C ASP A 127 -9.90 7.83 -4.81
N VAL A 128 -8.98 6.90 -5.01
CA VAL A 128 -8.99 5.97 -6.15
C VAL A 128 -10.28 5.15 -6.24
N ILE A 129 -10.83 4.72 -5.10
CA ILE A 129 -12.06 3.91 -5.06
C ILE A 129 -13.32 4.70 -4.75
N SER A 130 -13.23 6.03 -4.60
CA SER A 130 -14.33 6.86 -4.10
C SER A 130 -15.60 6.81 -4.96
N ASN A 131 -15.44 6.68 -6.28
CA ASN A 131 -16.53 6.67 -7.24
C ASN A 131 -17.09 5.28 -7.54
N LEU A 132 -16.50 4.21 -6.96
CA LEU A 132 -16.95 2.85 -7.21
C LEU A 132 -18.23 2.54 -6.40
N ASP A 133 -19.19 1.89 -7.02
CA ASP A 133 -20.28 1.24 -6.30
C ASP A 133 -19.85 -0.12 -5.72
N ASP A 134 -20.73 -0.75 -4.92
CA ASP A 134 -20.43 -2.02 -4.25
C ASP A 134 -20.19 -3.15 -5.26
N ARG A 135 -20.91 -3.18 -6.36
CA ARG A 135 -20.74 -4.19 -7.42
C ARG A 135 -19.40 -4.05 -8.13
N GLN A 136 -18.97 -2.80 -8.36
CA GLN A 136 -17.65 -2.54 -8.93
C GLN A 136 -16.52 -2.92 -7.95
N MET A 137 -16.70 -2.64 -6.65
CA MET A 137 -15.76 -3.08 -5.62
C MET A 137 -15.65 -4.60 -5.60
N GLU A 138 -16.75 -5.35 -5.51
CA GLU A 138 -16.73 -6.81 -5.54
C GLU A 138 -16.01 -7.33 -6.78
N ARG A 139 -16.36 -6.84 -7.96
CA ARG A 139 -15.69 -7.25 -9.20
C ARG A 139 -14.20 -6.96 -9.22
N MET A 140 -13.75 -5.85 -8.60
CA MET A 140 -12.32 -5.56 -8.46
C MET A 140 -11.64 -6.57 -7.54
N LEU A 141 -12.30 -6.93 -6.45
CA LEU A 141 -11.81 -7.85 -5.44
C LEU A 141 -11.80 -9.31 -5.89
N ASP A 142 -12.54 -9.69 -6.95
CA ASP A 142 -12.45 -11.01 -7.59
C ASP A 142 -11.02 -11.33 -8.08
N ASN A 143 -10.22 -10.32 -8.43
CA ASN A 143 -8.82 -10.52 -8.83
C ASN A 143 -7.90 -10.72 -7.63
N GLU A 144 -8.04 -9.86 -6.63
CA GLU A 144 -7.27 -9.89 -5.38
C GLU A 144 -7.94 -9.02 -4.30
N PHE A 145 -7.93 -9.45 -3.06
CA PHE A 145 -8.60 -8.74 -1.96
C PHE A 145 -7.76 -8.65 -0.68
N GLY A 146 -6.71 -9.44 -0.57
CA GLY A 146 -5.96 -9.60 0.68
C GLY A 146 -5.20 -8.37 1.14
N GLY A 147 -5.37 -8.02 2.44
CA GLY A 147 -4.52 -7.11 3.19
C GLY A 147 -4.94 -5.64 3.19
N MET A 148 -5.64 -5.12 2.19
CA MET A 148 -6.00 -3.69 2.16
C MET A 148 -6.98 -3.31 3.26
N ASN A 149 -7.90 -4.20 3.64
CA ASN A 149 -8.80 -3.99 4.77
C ASN A 149 -8.02 -3.81 6.10
N GLU A 150 -6.95 -4.59 6.32
CA GLU A 150 -6.08 -4.48 7.49
C GLU A 150 -5.47 -3.08 7.60
N VAL A 151 -4.79 -2.61 6.55
CA VAL A 151 -4.06 -1.32 6.61
C VAL A 151 -4.99 -0.12 6.75
N TYR A 152 -6.22 -0.20 6.22
CA TYR A 152 -7.23 0.83 6.45
C TYR A 152 -7.84 0.77 7.85
N ALA A 153 -8.00 -0.41 8.45
CA ALA A 153 -8.37 -0.55 9.85
C ALA A 153 -7.30 0.08 10.76
N ASP A 154 -6.01 -0.15 10.45
CA ASP A 154 -4.90 0.49 11.16
C ASP A 154 -4.94 2.03 11.02
N ALA A 155 -5.20 2.55 9.81
CA ALA A 155 -5.33 3.99 9.59
C ALA A 155 -6.48 4.60 10.43
N TRP A 156 -7.61 3.87 10.54
CA TRP A 156 -8.69 4.27 11.43
C TRP A 156 -8.27 4.26 12.90
N GLN A 157 -7.61 3.22 13.38
CA GLN A 157 -7.10 3.16 14.76
C GLN A 157 -6.12 4.29 15.07
N MET A 158 -5.27 4.66 14.11
CA MET A 158 -4.31 5.75 14.26
C MET A 158 -4.94 7.13 14.37
N THR A 159 -6.12 7.33 13.76
CA THR A 159 -6.68 8.67 13.53
C THR A 159 -8.08 8.88 14.09
N GLY A 160 -8.84 7.81 14.31
CA GLY A 160 -10.27 7.86 14.62
C GLY A 160 -11.13 8.32 13.42
N ASN A 161 -10.56 8.53 12.24
CA ASN A 161 -11.30 9.04 11.09
C ASN A 161 -12.14 7.94 10.43
N PRO A 162 -13.49 8.06 10.44
CA PRO A 162 -14.39 7.02 9.96
C PRO A 162 -14.20 6.67 8.49
N LYS A 163 -13.69 7.58 7.65
CA LYS A 163 -13.43 7.30 6.22
C LYS A 163 -12.53 6.08 6.01
N TYR A 164 -11.56 5.85 6.91
CA TYR A 164 -10.67 4.70 6.80
C TYR A 164 -11.37 3.40 7.21
N LEU A 165 -12.23 3.44 8.23
CA LEU A 165 -13.04 2.28 8.60
C LEU A 165 -14.01 1.88 7.49
N ASP A 166 -14.67 2.87 6.87
CA ASP A 166 -15.56 2.62 5.74
C ASP A 166 -14.79 2.05 4.54
N THR A 167 -13.58 2.55 4.29
CA THR A 167 -12.70 2.02 3.25
C THR A 167 -12.26 0.58 3.57
N ALA A 168 -11.90 0.27 4.82
CA ALA A 168 -11.56 -1.08 5.24
C ALA A 168 -12.69 -2.07 4.96
N LYS A 169 -13.94 -1.69 5.29
CA LYS A 169 -15.14 -2.50 4.98
C LYS A 169 -15.31 -2.73 3.48
N ARG A 170 -15.05 -1.72 2.65
CA ARG A 170 -15.16 -1.84 1.20
C ARG A 170 -14.13 -2.80 0.58
N PHE A 171 -12.98 -3.00 1.21
CA PHE A 171 -11.98 -3.99 0.81
C PHE A 171 -12.25 -5.41 1.37
N SER A 172 -13.46 -5.68 1.88
CA SER A 172 -13.88 -7.01 2.34
C SER A 172 -14.74 -7.67 1.27
N HIS A 173 -14.27 -8.77 0.72
CA HIS A 173 -14.96 -9.49 -0.36
C HIS A 173 -16.10 -10.34 0.21
N CYS A 174 -17.35 -10.13 -0.25
CA CYS A 174 -18.54 -10.81 0.27
C CYS A 174 -18.47 -12.33 0.15
N LEU A 175 -17.89 -12.87 -0.91
CA LEU A 175 -17.77 -14.31 -1.14
C LEU A 175 -16.99 -15.05 -0.04
N LEU A 176 -16.09 -14.36 0.68
CA LEU A 176 -15.37 -14.94 1.80
C LEU A 176 -16.27 -15.23 3.01
N TYR A 177 -17.38 -14.51 3.14
CA TYR A 177 -18.27 -14.59 4.28
C TYR A 177 -19.55 -15.40 4.01
N THR A 178 -19.81 -15.76 2.75
CA THR A 178 -21.03 -16.45 2.32
C THR A 178 -20.79 -17.90 1.92
N SER A 179 -19.54 -18.34 1.77
CA SER A 179 -19.20 -19.71 1.35
C SER A 179 -19.42 -20.76 2.43
N ASP A 180 -19.64 -20.36 3.70
CA ASP A 180 -19.80 -21.25 4.87
C ASP A 180 -21.21 -21.17 5.48
N ALA A 181 -22.19 -20.63 4.77
CA ALA A 181 -23.58 -20.55 5.22
C ALA A 181 -24.47 -21.64 4.58
#